data_177047f0047c0fd5ad8ae3acd769fede
#
_entry.id   177047f0047c0fd5ad8ae3acd769fede
#
_cell.length_a   1.000
_cell.length_b   1.000
_cell.length_c   1.000
_cell.angle_alpha   90.00
_cell.angle_beta   90.00
_cell.angle_gamma   90.00
#
_symmetry.space_group_name_H-M   'P 1'
#
loop_
_entity.id
_entity.type
_entity.pdbx_description
1 polymer ?
#
loop_
_entity_poly.entity_id
_entity_poly.type
_entity_poly.pdbx_seq_one_letter_code
_entity_poly.pdbx_strand_id
1 'polypeptide(L)' 'MTFIITNKDGSRTQYSNHYKEDDEMEADAAWDDVYAKFPEADYIEQF' A
#
# COMPACT_ATOMS: atom_id res chain seq x y z
N MET A 1 -6.74 -2.00 4.94
CA MET A 1 -6.28 -0.65 4.57
C MET A 1 -6.25 -0.51 3.05
N THR A 2 -6.42 0.69 2.56
CA THR A 2 -6.44 0.98 1.13
C THR A 2 -5.28 1.90 0.79
N PHE A 3 -4.62 1.62 -0.33
CA PHE A 3 -3.45 2.37 -0.79
C PHE A 3 -3.62 2.78 -2.24
N ILE A 4 -3.03 3.90 -2.59
CA ILE A 4 -2.90 4.32 -3.99
C ILE A 4 -1.42 4.23 -4.34
N ILE A 5 -1.13 3.42 -5.35
CA ILE A 5 0.23 3.18 -5.81
C ILE A 5 0.45 3.93 -7.12
N THR A 6 1.43 4.83 -7.13
CA THR A 6 1.84 5.49 -8.36
C THR A 6 3.00 4.69 -8.96
N ASN A 7 2.80 4.15 -10.14
CA ASN A 7 3.79 3.35 -10.83
C ASN A 7 4.79 4.24 -11.57
N LYS A 8 5.92 3.68 -11.97
CA LYS A 8 6.98 4.43 -12.63
C LYS A 8 6.56 5.05 -13.96
N ASP A 9 5.56 4.45 -14.61
CA ASP A 9 5.02 4.98 -15.86
C ASP A 9 3.97 6.07 -15.65
N GLY A 10 3.70 6.45 -14.41
CA GLY A 10 2.72 7.46 -14.06
C GLY A 10 1.31 6.94 -13.84
N SER A 11 1.06 5.67 -14.10
CA SER A 11 -0.25 5.09 -13.84
C SER A 11 -0.47 4.88 -12.34
N ARG A 12 -1.73 4.80 -11.94
CA ARG A 12 -2.11 4.59 -10.55
C ARG A 12 -2.89 3.31 -10.39
N THR A 13 -2.59 2.61 -9.31
CA THR A 13 -3.26 1.36 -8.96
C THR A 13 -3.82 1.49 -7.55
N GLN A 14 -5.08 1.16 -7.37
CA GLN A 14 -5.67 1.08 -6.03
C GLN A 14 -5.51 -0.34 -5.51
N TYR A 15 -5.02 -0.46 -4.28
CA TYR A 15 -4.82 -1.75 -3.65
C TYR A 15 -5.37 -1.73 -2.23
N SER A 16 -6.12 -2.74 -1.87
CA SER A 16 -6.68 -2.87 -0.53
C SER A 16 -6.29 -4.21 0.08
N ASN A 17 -6.02 -4.20 1.38
CA ASN A 17 -5.84 -5.42 2.15
C ASN A 17 -6.75 -5.39 3.38
N HIS A 18 -6.78 -6.49 4.12
CA HIS A 18 -7.71 -6.69 5.22
C HIS A 18 -7.20 -6.17 6.57
N TYR A 19 -6.00 -5.60 6.62
CA TYR A 19 -5.43 -5.13 7.89
C TYR A 19 -6.15 -3.88 8.37
N LYS A 20 -6.19 -3.70 9.71
CA LYS A 20 -6.89 -2.59 10.34
C LYS A 20 -5.92 -1.45 10.61
N GLU A 21 -6.31 -0.23 10.21
CA GLU A 21 -5.46 0.93 10.39
C GLU A 21 -5.42 1.44 11.83
N ASP A 22 -6.40 1.08 12.66
CA ASP A 22 -6.47 1.48 14.05
C ASP A 22 -5.62 0.60 14.98
N ASP A 23 -5.00 -0.44 14.45
CA ASP A 23 -4.08 -1.31 15.18
C ASP A 23 -2.68 -1.10 14.62
N GLU A 24 -1.77 -0.62 15.47
CA GLU A 24 -0.42 -0.26 15.07
C GLU A 24 0.33 -1.44 14.43
N MET A 25 0.19 -2.64 15.01
CA MET A 25 0.86 -3.82 14.48
C MET A 25 0.26 -4.24 13.14
N GLU A 26 -1.05 -4.13 13.00
CA GLU A 26 -1.68 -4.45 11.72
C GLU A 26 -1.37 -3.39 10.66
N ALA A 27 -1.29 -2.13 11.04
CA ALA A 27 -0.89 -1.08 10.12
C ALA A 27 0.51 -1.32 9.56
N ASP A 28 1.46 -1.72 10.41
CA ASP A 28 2.80 -2.08 9.95
C ASP A 28 2.76 -3.26 9.00
N ALA A 29 1.98 -4.28 9.30
CA ALA A 29 1.83 -5.44 8.43
C ALA A 29 1.20 -5.06 7.09
N ALA A 30 0.25 -4.12 7.10
CA ALA A 30 -0.40 -3.64 5.88
C ALA A 30 0.61 -2.96 4.95
N TRP A 31 1.49 -2.12 5.50
CA TRP A 31 2.53 -1.47 4.71
C TRP A 31 3.56 -2.48 4.18
N ASP A 32 3.95 -3.46 5.00
CA ASP A 32 4.83 -4.53 4.55
C ASP A 32 4.21 -5.30 3.39
N ASP A 33 2.92 -5.58 3.47
CA ASP A 33 2.20 -6.28 2.42
C ASP A 33 2.22 -5.49 1.10
N VAL A 34 1.92 -4.19 1.16
CA VAL A 34 1.87 -3.38 -0.04
C VAL A 34 3.26 -3.24 -0.68
N TYR A 35 4.31 -3.11 0.14
CA TYR A 35 5.68 -3.06 -0.39
C TYR A 35 6.07 -4.38 -1.05
N ALA A 36 5.62 -5.51 -0.51
CA ALA A 36 5.91 -6.81 -1.10
C ALA A 36 5.19 -7.00 -2.44
N LYS A 37 3.98 -6.46 -2.55
CA LYS A 37 3.17 -6.59 -3.78
C LYS A 37 3.61 -5.62 -4.88
N PHE A 38 4.15 -4.47 -4.50
CA PHE A 38 4.52 -3.41 -5.45
C PHE A 38 5.96 -2.94 -5.19
N PRO A 39 6.95 -3.83 -5.39
CA PRO A 39 8.36 -3.49 -5.07
C PRO A 39 8.93 -2.41 -5.97
N GLU A 40 8.33 -2.15 -7.12
CA GLU A 40 8.81 -1.16 -8.08
C GLU A 40 7.96 0.09 -8.11
N ALA A 41 7.09 0.29 -7.12
CA ALA A 41 6.26 1.48 -7.07
C ALA A 41 7.15 2.72 -6.89
N ASP A 42 6.77 3.78 -7.60
CA ASP A 42 7.44 5.06 -7.48
C ASP A 42 7.01 5.75 -6.18
N TYR A 43 5.75 5.64 -5.85
CA TYR A 43 5.19 6.28 -4.67
C TYR A 43 3.95 5.52 -4.19
N ILE A 44 3.82 5.40 -2.87
CA ILE A 44 2.67 4.73 -2.26
C ILE A 44 2.11 5.66 -1.19
N GLU A 45 0.82 5.92 -1.25
CA GLU A 45 0.15 6.70 -0.23
C GLU A 45 -1.06 5.93 0.30
N GLN A 46 -1.36 6.14 1.57
CA GLN A 46 -2.55 5.56 2.18
C GLN A 46 -3.75 6.43 1.85
N PHE A 47 -4.81 5.77 1.44
CA PHE A 47 -6.03 6.45 1.08
C PHE A 47 -6.92 6.68 2.29
#